data_608c30155f98a17cc66fa34a9f286055
#
_entry.id   608c30155f98a17cc66fa34a9f286055
#
_cell.length_a   1.000
_cell.length_b   1.000
_cell.length_c   1.000
_cell.angle_alpha   90.00
_cell.angle_beta   90.00
_cell.angle_gamma   90.00
#
_symmetry.space_group_name_H-M   'P 1'
#
loop_
_entity.id
_entity.type
_entity.pdbx_description
1 polymer ?
#
loop_
_entity_poly.entity_id
_entity_poly.type
_entity_poly.pdbx_seq_one_letter_code
_entity_poly.pdbx_strand_id
1 'polypeptide(L)'
;VEYASSGENSIMPIVVRKKAKPYSWEIGKVELANVANVEKKMPRNFITKDGFDITRSCKNYLSPLIQGEAWAPFKNGVIETASLKNKLVRKKLKGFKI
;
A
#
# COMPACT_ATOMS: atom_id res chain seq x y z
N VAL A 1 6.50 13.00 -8.67
CA VAL A 1 7.43 13.83 -9.46
C VAL A 1 6.67 14.60 -10.53
N GLU A 2 5.89 13.97 -11.43
CA GLU A 2 5.15 14.63 -12.51
C GLU A 2 4.25 15.77 -12.03
N TYR A 3 3.41 15.52 -11.03
CA TYR A 3 2.52 16.55 -10.46
C TYR A 3 3.30 17.75 -9.91
N ALA A 4 4.41 17.49 -9.21
CA ALA A 4 5.25 18.57 -8.69
C ALA A 4 5.91 19.38 -9.83
N SER A 5 6.35 18.70 -10.90
CA SER A 5 6.94 19.36 -12.07
C SER A 5 5.92 20.20 -12.85
N SER A 6 4.65 19.84 -12.83
CA SER A 6 3.57 20.61 -13.45
C SER A 6 3.01 21.74 -12.57
N GLY A 7 3.64 22.01 -11.41
CA GLY A 7 3.24 23.07 -10.50
C GLY A 7 2.13 22.72 -9.52
N GLU A 8 1.74 21.46 -9.45
CA GLU A 8 0.75 20.98 -8.47
C GLU A 8 1.37 20.94 -7.07
N ASN A 9 0.65 21.46 -6.08
CA ASN A 9 1.04 21.40 -4.68
C ASN A 9 -0.15 21.01 -3.79
N SER A 10 0.13 20.70 -2.54
CA SER A 10 -0.91 20.33 -1.55
C SER A 10 -1.83 19.17 -2.01
N ILE A 11 -1.31 18.26 -2.81
CA ILE A 11 -2.01 17.08 -3.31
C ILE A 11 -1.33 15.78 -2.89
N MET A 12 -2.12 14.72 -2.80
CA MET A 12 -1.67 13.35 -2.63
C MET A 12 -2.03 12.53 -3.88
N PRO A 13 -1.06 11.88 -4.55
CA PRO A 13 -1.39 10.93 -5.62
C PRO A 13 -2.08 9.71 -5.04
N ILE A 14 -3.11 9.25 -5.70
CA ILE A 14 -3.91 8.09 -5.29
C ILE A 14 -4.06 7.10 -6.44
N VAL A 15 -4.31 5.84 -6.10
CA VAL A 15 -4.67 4.80 -7.07
C VAL A 15 -6.19 4.71 -7.15
N VAL A 16 -6.74 5.01 -8.31
CA VAL A 16 -8.18 4.92 -8.58
C VAL A 16 -8.47 3.65 -9.35
N ARG A 17 -9.28 2.76 -8.77
CA ARG A 17 -9.72 1.54 -9.45
C ARG A 17 -10.77 1.88 -10.49
N LYS A 18 -10.57 1.44 -11.73
CA LYS A 18 -11.55 1.57 -12.83
C LYS A 18 -12.45 0.35 -12.95
N LYS A 19 -11.85 -0.84 -12.99
CA LYS A 19 -12.57 -2.10 -13.16
C LYS A 19 -12.02 -3.19 -12.24
N ALA A 20 -12.89 -4.10 -11.83
CA ALA A 20 -12.49 -5.28 -11.06
C ALA A 20 -12.12 -6.47 -11.98
N LYS A 21 -12.74 -6.58 -13.16
CA LYS A 21 -12.50 -7.67 -14.13
C LYS A 21 -12.55 -7.12 -15.57
N PRO A 22 -11.42 -7.12 -16.34
CA PRO A 22 -10.07 -7.28 -15.81
C PRO A 22 -9.73 -6.16 -14.83
N TYR A 23 -8.85 -6.43 -13.88
CA TYR A 23 -8.45 -5.39 -12.92
C TYR A 23 -7.71 -4.26 -13.64
N SER A 24 -8.21 -3.04 -13.49
CA SER A 24 -7.57 -1.86 -14.05
C SER A 24 -7.66 -0.68 -13.09
N TRP A 25 -6.65 0.14 -13.13
CA TRP A 25 -6.48 1.30 -12.26
C TRP A 25 -5.84 2.45 -13.02
N GLU A 26 -5.92 3.63 -12.44
CA GLU A 26 -5.19 4.81 -12.90
C GLU A 26 -4.67 5.60 -11.70
N ILE A 27 -3.74 6.49 -11.95
CA ILE A 27 -3.28 7.44 -10.95
C ILE A 27 -4.19 8.66 -10.98
N GLY A 28 -4.76 8.99 -9.84
CA GLY A 28 -5.51 10.21 -9.61
C GLY A 28 -4.78 11.11 -8.59
N LYS A 29 -5.42 12.21 -8.24
CA LYS A 29 -4.96 13.13 -7.20
C LYS A 29 -6.11 13.51 -6.28
N VAL A 30 -5.81 13.81 -5.04
CA VAL A 30 -6.73 14.35 -4.05
C VAL A 30 -6.03 15.47 -3.27
N GLU A 31 -6.77 16.49 -2.92
CA GLU A 31 -6.24 17.58 -2.08
C GLU A 31 -5.93 17.07 -0.67
N LEU A 32 -4.80 17.48 -0.10
CA LEU A 32 -4.38 17.07 1.25
C LEU A 32 -5.40 17.46 2.31
N ALA A 33 -6.09 18.57 2.15
CA ALA A 33 -7.14 19.03 3.06
C ALA A 33 -8.30 18.02 3.20
N ASN A 34 -8.57 17.23 2.15
CA ASN A 34 -9.62 16.22 2.16
C ASN A 34 -9.18 14.88 2.79
N VAL A 35 -7.90 14.72 3.07
CA VAL A 35 -7.31 13.48 3.60
C VAL A 35 -6.74 13.67 4.99
N ALA A 36 -6.12 14.84 5.25
CA ALA A 36 -5.50 15.14 6.52
C ALA A 36 -6.53 15.13 7.66
N ASN A 37 -6.23 14.38 8.72
CA ASN A 37 -7.08 14.23 9.90
C ASN A 37 -8.47 13.64 9.63
N VAL A 38 -8.66 12.98 8.47
CA VAL A 38 -9.90 12.30 8.10
C VAL A 38 -9.68 10.80 8.11
N GLU A 39 -10.41 10.09 8.97
CA GLU A 39 -10.37 8.63 9.04
C GLU A 39 -11.28 8.03 7.97
N LYS A 40 -10.73 7.16 7.11
CA LYS A 40 -11.52 6.36 6.19
C LYS A 40 -11.98 5.07 6.87
N LYS A 41 -13.24 5.03 7.27
CA LYS A 41 -13.85 3.84 7.87
C LYS A 41 -14.18 2.77 6.81
N MET A 42 -14.21 1.50 7.26
CA MET A 42 -14.70 0.40 6.44
C MET A 42 -16.18 0.61 6.10
N PRO A 43 -16.59 0.52 4.83
CA PRO A 43 -18.00 0.61 4.45
C PRO A 43 -18.84 -0.46 5.17
N ARG A 44 -19.97 -0.07 5.76
CA ARG A 44 -20.84 -1.00 6.51
C ARG A 44 -21.38 -2.15 5.65
N ASN A 45 -21.58 -1.92 4.35
CA ASN A 45 -22.00 -2.95 3.40
C ASN A 45 -20.93 -4.02 3.10
N PHE A 46 -19.71 -3.87 3.63
CA PHE A 46 -18.67 -4.89 3.56
C PHE A 46 -18.77 -5.94 4.67
N ILE A 47 -19.51 -5.65 5.72
CA ILE A 47 -19.69 -6.51 6.89
C ILE A 47 -21.12 -7.08 6.85
N THR A 48 -21.28 -8.36 7.16
CA THR A 48 -22.60 -9.01 7.26
C THR A 48 -23.45 -8.38 8.39
N LYS A 49 -24.75 -8.62 8.38
CA LYS A 49 -25.67 -8.03 9.35
C LYS A 49 -25.37 -8.48 10.79
N ASP A 50 -24.96 -9.73 10.94
CA ASP A 50 -24.54 -10.34 12.22
C ASP A 50 -23.16 -9.86 12.69
N GLY A 51 -22.36 -9.24 11.80
CA GLY A 51 -21.05 -8.67 12.13
C GLY A 51 -19.88 -9.65 12.17
N PHE A 52 -20.11 -10.94 11.87
CA PHE A 52 -19.09 -11.98 12.00
C PHE A 52 -18.41 -12.40 10.71
N ASP A 53 -18.89 -11.91 9.54
CA ASP A 53 -18.31 -12.26 8.24
C ASP A 53 -18.33 -11.06 7.30
N ILE A 54 -17.66 -11.20 6.17
CA ILE A 54 -17.60 -10.20 5.09
C ILE A 54 -18.60 -10.54 3.99
N THR A 55 -19.19 -9.50 3.42
CA THR A 55 -20.15 -9.65 2.33
C THR A 55 -19.49 -10.00 0.99
N ARG A 56 -20.30 -10.41 0.03
CA ARG A 56 -19.85 -10.64 -1.35
C ARG A 56 -19.25 -9.38 -1.98
N SER A 57 -19.73 -8.20 -1.63
CA SER A 57 -19.15 -6.92 -2.07
C SER A 57 -17.71 -6.76 -1.60
N CYS A 58 -17.43 -7.08 -0.35
CA CYS A 58 -16.08 -7.06 0.20
C CYS A 58 -15.17 -8.09 -0.51
N LYS A 59 -15.64 -9.32 -0.68
CA LYS A 59 -14.90 -10.37 -1.40
C LYS A 59 -14.55 -9.95 -2.83
N ASN A 60 -15.49 -9.36 -3.56
CA ASN A 60 -15.27 -8.85 -4.91
C ASN A 60 -14.28 -7.67 -4.94
N TYR A 61 -14.28 -6.83 -3.91
CA TYR A 61 -13.32 -5.75 -3.78
C TYR A 61 -11.90 -6.25 -3.53
N LEU A 62 -11.74 -7.21 -2.64
CA LEU A 62 -10.43 -7.73 -2.21
C LEU A 62 -9.83 -8.72 -3.19
N SER A 63 -10.65 -9.54 -3.87
CA SER A 63 -10.19 -10.64 -4.72
C SER A 63 -9.08 -10.26 -5.72
N PRO A 64 -9.16 -9.16 -6.48
CA PRO A 64 -8.07 -8.80 -7.39
C PRO A 64 -6.81 -8.29 -6.67
N LEU A 65 -6.91 -7.84 -5.43
CA LEU A 65 -5.78 -7.29 -4.68
C LEU A 65 -4.91 -8.36 -4.03
N ILE A 66 -5.49 -9.55 -3.77
CA ILE A 66 -4.78 -10.67 -3.16
C ILE A 66 -4.23 -11.67 -4.18
N GLN A 67 -4.47 -11.44 -5.47
CA GLN A 67 -3.90 -12.26 -6.55
C GLN A 67 -2.42 -11.98 -6.70
N GLY A 68 -1.62 -13.05 -6.77
CA GLY A 68 -0.18 -12.93 -6.93
C GLY A 68 0.58 -12.62 -5.65
N GLU A 69 -0.05 -12.77 -4.49
CA GLU A 69 0.63 -12.66 -3.21
C GLU A 69 1.76 -13.70 -3.11
N ALA A 70 2.95 -13.24 -2.76
CA ALA A 70 4.07 -14.12 -2.46
C ALA A 70 3.92 -14.65 -1.03
N TRP A 71 3.85 -15.98 -0.88
CA TRP A 71 3.80 -16.62 0.43
C TRP A 71 5.13 -16.39 1.16
N ALA A 72 5.05 -15.95 2.39
CA ALA A 72 6.23 -15.87 3.25
C ALA A 72 6.81 -17.28 3.47
N PRO A 73 8.15 -17.47 3.45
CA PRO A 73 8.74 -18.76 3.78
C PRO A 73 8.47 -19.10 5.25
N PHE A 74 8.07 -20.34 5.50
CA PHE A 74 7.84 -20.87 6.83
C PHE A 74 8.84 -21.97 7.14
N LYS A 75 9.34 -21.98 8.38
CA LYS A 75 10.17 -23.05 8.93
C LYS A 75 9.59 -23.49 10.28
N ASN A 76 9.24 -24.77 10.37
CA ASN A 76 8.62 -25.37 11.57
C ASN A 76 7.36 -24.60 12.04
N GLY A 77 6.53 -24.10 11.11
CA GLY A 77 5.29 -23.39 11.42
C GLY A 77 5.48 -21.90 11.81
N VAL A 78 6.71 -21.39 11.79
CA VAL A 78 7.03 -19.98 12.07
C VAL A 78 7.49 -19.29 10.78
N ILE A 79 7.07 -18.04 10.58
CA ILE A 79 7.55 -17.25 9.44
C ILE A 79 9.06 -17.04 9.55
N GLU A 80 9.77 -17.38 8.49
CA GLU A 80 11.21 -17.14 8.38
C GLU A 80 11.46 -15.68 7.99
N THR A 81 12.08 -14.94 8.88
CA THR A 81 12.45 -13.54 8.64
C THR A 81 13.91 -13.43 8.23
N ALA A 82 14.20 -12.54 7.27
CA ALA A 82 15.57 -12.25 6.89
C ALA A 82 16.30 -11.57 8.05
N SER A 83 17.44 -12.11 8.42
CA SER A 83 18.35 -11.47 9.38
C SER A 83 19.52 -10.83 8.65
N LEU A 84 19.74 -9.55 8.92
CA LEU A 84 20.89 -8.81 8.38
C LEU A 84 22.10 -8.97 9.33
N LYS A 85 23.24 -9.38 8.74
CA LYS A 85 24.51 -9.34 9.47
C LYS A 85 25.13 -7.96 9.30
N ASN A 86 25.29 -7.24 10.39
CA ASN A 86 26.02 -5.98 10.39
C ASN A 86 27.49 -6.23 10.04
N LYS A 87 27.93 -5.74 8.89
CA LYS A 87 29.34 -5.73 8.49
C LYS A 87 29.90 -4.32 8.62
N LEU A 88 30.95 -4.17 9.41
CA LEU A 88 31.71 -2.93 9.44
C LEU A 88 32.46 -2.78 8.09
N VAL A 89 32.08 -1.77 7.31
CA VAL A 89 32.77 -1.42 6.08
C VAL A 89 33.74 -0.29 6.38
N ARG A 90 35.05 -0.56 6.17
CA ARG A 90 36.06 0.49 6.34
C ARG A 90 35.81 1.59 5.31
N LYS A 91 35.98 2.83 5.72
CA LYS A 91 35.89 4.01 4.87
C LYS A 91 36.87 3.90 3.69
N LYS A 92 36.32 3.87 2.47
CA LYS A 92 37.12 3.73 1.24
C LYS A 92 37.48 5.07 0.60
N LEU A 93 36.69 6.10 0.85
CA LEU A 93 36.92 7.44 0.32
C LEU A 93 37.60 8.34 1.33
N LYS A 94 38.44 9.26 0.87
CA LYS A 94 39.02 10.33 1.71
C LYS A 94 37.91 11.12 2.40
N GLY A 95 38.15 11.60 3.61
CA GLY A 95 37.19 12.45 4.33
C GLY A 95 36.85 13.70 3.53
N PHE A 96 35.56 14.04 3.51
CA PHE A 96 35.16 15.34 3.02
C PHE A 96 35.76 16.41 3.95
N LYS A 97 36.51 17.34 3.39
CA LYS A 97 36.97 18.53 4.11
C LYS A 97 35.99 19.66 3.77
N ILE A 98 35.37 20.21 4.78
CA ILE A 98 34.58 21.46 4.69
C ILE A 98 35.55 22.62 4.65
#